data_fec23b7c60f04922d63b487ec30a18cd
#
_entry.id   fec23b7c60f04922d63b487ec30a18cd
#
_cell.length_a   1.000
_cell.length_b   1.000
_cell.length_c   1.000
_cell.angle_alpha   90.00
_cell.angle_beta   90.00
_cell.angle_gamma   90.00
#
_symmetry.space_group_name_H-M   'P 1'
#
loop_
_entity.id
_entity.type
_entity.pdbx_description
1 polymer ?
#
loop_
_entity_poly.entity_id
_entity_poly.type
_entity_poly.pdbx_seq_one_letter_code
_entity_poly.pdbx_strand_id
1 'polypeptide(L)'
;TSTFAQIEHGLIVGAGVGFPLQARWNRPPWGDESNWSYRHDYKLNSMIGYRFRFLPEQKFFYDLDITMGFQKMETTKYFPYYESIEDGIYVSKKADVFDEFVMPISVAASWNWRFTKKFHLGVGIAPTLYVQPQAVFDLSVMAKVGYRLSKHCEFGLSYQYGCFNTLKHFNNGPANGRRGHLSDLMLSVYVPFVLK
;
A
#
# COMPACT_ATOMS: atom_id res chain seq x y z
N THR A 1 -4.28 20.77 38.15
CA THR A 1 -4.81 21.00 36.78
C THR A 1 -4.74 19.68 36.05
N SER A 2 -5.91 19.01 35.92
CA SER A 2 -6.05 17.79 35.16
C SER A 2 -5.81 18.13 33.67
N THR A 3 -4.65 17.78 33.16
CA THR A 3 -4.37 17.75 31.71
C THR A 3 -5.16 16.58 31.13
N PHE A 4 -6.41 16.83 30.78
CA PHE A 4 -7.08 15.91 29.88
C PHE A 4 -6.22 15.84 28.60
N ALA A 5 -5.85 14.63 28.19
CA ALA A 5 -5.10 14.43 26.96
C ALA A 5 -5.88 15.08 25.82
N GLN A 6 -5.35 16.17 25.27
CA GLN A 6 -5.98 16.82 24.12
C GLN A 6 -5.98 15.81 22.98
N ILE A 7 -7.16 15.51 22.46
CA ILE A 7 -7.32 14.63 21.30
C ILE A 7 -7.83 15.50 20.17
N GLU A 8 -7.05 15.53 19.09
CA GLU A 8 -7.48 16.07 17.81
C GLU A 8 -7.92 14.88 16.94
N HIS A 9 -9.02 15.02 16.22
CA HIS A 9 -9.49 13.97 15.35
C HIS A 9 -10.06 14.55 14.04
N GLY A 10 -10.11 13.75 12.98
CA GLY A 10 -10.63 14.22 11.69
C GLY A 10 -10.52 13.19 10.59
N LEU A 11 -10.93 13.61 9.39
CA LEU A 11 -10.90 12.79 8.20
C LEU A 11 -9.50 12.80 7.57
N ILE A 12 -9.08 11.67 7.03
CA ILE A 12 -7.90 11.53 6.22
C ILE A 12 -8.27 10.91 4.88
N VAL A 13 -7.81 11.50 3.80
CA VAL A 13 -7.94 10.95 2.44
C VAL A 13 -6.58 10.95 1.77
N GLY A 14 -6.33 9.99 0.91
CA GLY A 14 -5.04 9.89 0.23
C GLY A 14 -5.14 9.22 -1.12
N ALA A 15 -4.13 9.50 -1.94
CA ALA A 15 -3.88 8.83 -3.19
C ALA A 15 -2.37 8.64 -3.38
N GLY A 16 -1.97 7.62 -4.09
CA GLY A 16 -0.57 7.30 -4.23
C GLY A 16 -0.28 6.21 -5.25
N VAL A 17 0.87 5.61 -5.06
CA VAL A 17 1.35 4.52 -5.90
C VAL A 17 1.75 3.34 -5.02
N GLY A 18 1.47 2.13 -5.49
CA GLY A 18 1.88 0.90 -4.84
C GLY A 18 3.00 0.21 -5.61
N PHE A 19 3.82 -0.52 -4.88
CA PHE A 19 4.93 -1.28 -5.45
C PHE A 19 4.95 -2.68 -4.84
N PRO A 20 4.83 -3.74 -5.65
CA PRO A 20 5.14 -5.08 -5.18
C PRO A 20 6.66 -5.22 -5.10
N LEU A 21 7.22 -5.25 -3.90
CA LEU A 21 8.65 -5.41 -3.67
C LEU A 21 9.02 -6.89 -3.54
N GLN A 22 10.24 -7.23 -4.02
CA GLN A 22 10.74 -8.61 -4.02
C GLN A 22 9.78 -9.60 -4.70
N ALA A 23 8.94 -9.09 -5.60
CA ALA A 23 8.02 -9.92 -6.34
C ALA A 23 8.80 -10.97 -7.14
N ARG A 24 8.59 -12.23 -6.80
CA ARG A 24 9.19 -13.38 -7.46
C ARG A 24 8.09 -14.35 -7.84
N TRP A 25 8.37 -15.11 -8.87
CA TRP A 25 7.53 -16.22 -9.28
C TRP A 25 8.16 -17.53 -8.86
N ASN A 26 7.37 -18.45 -8.33
CA ASN A 26 7.85 -19.82 -8.13
C ASN A 26 7.89 -20.49 -9.49
N ARG A 27 9.05 -20.91 -9.93
CA ARG A 27 9.16 -21.79 -11.11
C ARG A 27 8.44 -23.11 -10.80
N PRO A 28 7.48 -23.54 -11.62
CA PRO A 28 7.03 -24.91 -11.54
C PRO A 28 8.22 -25.85 -11.85
N PRO A 29 8.28 -27.03 -11.22
CA PRO A 29 9.37 -27.96 -11.41
C PRO A 29 9.46 -28.56 -12.82
N TRP A 30 8.50 -28.28 -13.68
CA TRP A 30 8.37 -28.84 -15.02
C TRP A 30 8.26 -27.70 -16.04
N GLY A 31 9.30 -27.54 -16.83
CA GLY A 31 9.27 -26.68 -18.00
C GLY A 31 10.38 -25.65 -18.04
N ASP A 32 10.81 -25.33 -19.23
CA ASP A 32 11.78 -24.28 -19.52
C ASP A 32 11.08 -22.90 -19.51
N GLU A 33 10.74 -22.41 -18.29
CA GLU A 33 10.11 -21.11 -18.08
C GLU A 33 11.12 -19.96 -17.97
N SER A 34 12.35 -20.18 -18.41
CA SER A 34 13.43 -19.18 -18.32
C SER A 34 13.08 -17.86 -19.04
N ASN A 35 12.08 -17.90 -19.94
CA ASN A 35 11.66 -16.76 -20.76
C ASN A 35 10.36 -16.09 -20.31
N TRP A 36 9.77 -16.50 -19.19
CA TRP A 36 8.58 -15.86 -18.66
C TRP A 36 8.96 -14.64 -17.84
N SER A 37 8.28 -13.53 -18.09
CA SER A 37 8.45 -12.30 -17.31
C SER A 37 7.10 -11.78 -16.84
N TYR A 38 7.12 -11.10 -15.71
CA TYR A 38 5.92 -10.56 -15.09
C TYR A 38 6.15 -9.09 -14.78
N ARG A 39 5.09 -8.32 -14.99
CA ARG A 39 5.02 -6.92 -14.59
C ARG A 39 3.81 -6.72 -13.72
N HIS A 40 3.98 -6.04 -12.60
CA HIS A 40 2.91 -5.65 -11.70
C HIS A 40 2.82 -4.14 -11.67
N ASP A 41 1.66 -3.60 -12.00
CA ASP A 41 1.40 -2.17 -12.00
C ASP A 41 0.19 -1.86 -11.12
N TYR A 42 0.29 -0.86 -10.26
CA TYR A 42 -0.86 -0.28 -9.58
C TYR A 42 -1.46 0.80 -10.46
N LYS A 43 -2.71 0.63 -10.89
CA LYS A 43 -3.45 1.60 -11.71
C LYS A 43 -4.18 2.62 -10.85
N LEU A 44 -4.61 2.23 -9.67
CA LEU A 44 -5.25 3.06 -8.68
C LEU A 44 -4.74 2.66 -7.31
N ASN A 45 -4.39 3.65 -6.50
CA ASN A 45 -4.14 3.47 -5.08
C ASN A 45 -4.66 4.69 -4.35
N SER A 46 -5.75 4.53 -3.60
CA SER A 46 -6.39 5.58 -2.85
C SER A 46 -6.85 5.07 -1.51
N MET A 47 -7.01 5.95 -0.55
CA MET A 47 -7.51 5.62 0.78
C MET A 47 -8.43 6.71 1.32
N ILE A 48 -9.35 6.29 2.17
CA ILE A 48 -10.15 7.15 3.03
C ILE A 48 -10.12 6.60 4.44
N GLY A 49 -10.16 7.46 5.43
CA GLY A 49 -10.14 7.03 6.82
C GLY A 49 -10.32 8.14 7.83
N TYR A 50 -10.04 7.79 9.05
CA TYR A 50 -10.19 8.66 10.20
C TYR A 50 -8.94 8.61 11.07
N ARG A 51 -8.47 9.80 11.51
CA ARG A 51 -7.29 9.96 12.36
C ARG A 51 -7.68 10.45 13.73
N PHE A 52 -7.12 9.83 14.75
CA PHE A 52 -7.07 10.33 16.11
C PHE A 52 -5.64 10.73 16.42
N ARG A 53 -5.43 11.97 16.83
CA ARG A 53 -4.12 12.49 17.22
C ARG A 53 -4.13 12.80 18.72
N PHE A 54 -3.26 12.15 19.45
CA PHE A 54 -3.08 12.33 20.88
C PHE A 54 -1.92 13.29 21.13
N LEU A 55 -2.09 14.20 22.07
CA LEU A 55 -1.10 15.21 22.45
C LEU A 55 -0.68 16.13 21.27
N PRO A 56 -1.64 16.70 20.53
CA PRO A 56 -1.37 17.43 19.27
C PRO A 56 -0.46 18.65 19.44
N GLU A 57 -0.40 19.26 20.62
CA GLU A 57 0.43 20.43 20.89
C GLU A 57 1.85 20.09 21.35
N GLN A 58 2.12 18.83 21.67
CA GLN A 58 3.42 18.40 22.17
C GLN A 58 4.43 18.25 21.02
N LYS A 59 5.72 18.28 21.39
CA LYS A 59 6.83 18.00 20.48
C LYS A 59 6.78 16.57 19.96
N PHE A 60 6.35 15.65 20.81
CA PHE A 60 6.09 14.24 20.49
C PHE A 60 4.59 13.99 20.64
N PHE A 61 4.00 13.38 19.64
CA PHE A 61 2.58 13.06 19.61
C PHE A 61 2.34 11.74 18.87
N TYR A 62 1.14 11.19 19.03
CA TYR A 62 0.78 9.89 18.47
C TYR A 62 -0.42 10.06 17.56
N ASP A 63 -0.40 9.37 16.42
CA ASP A 63 -1.56 9.24 15.55
C ASP A 63 -2.02 7.78 15.53
N LEU A 64 -3.33 7.61 15.55
CA LEU A 64 -4.02 6.37 15.28
C LEU A 64 -4.91 6.61 14.05
N ASP A 65 -4.58 5.96 12.94
CA ASP A 65 -5.30 6.09 11.67
C ASP A 65 -6.07 4.79 11.41
N ILE A 66 -7.38 4.89 11.19
CA ILE A 66 -8.22 3.79 10.74
C ILE A 66 -8.56 4.09 9.29
N THR A 67 -8.07 3.30 8.35
CA THR A 67 -8.18 3.59 6.92
C THR A 67 -8.69 2.39 6.14
N MET A 68 -9.40 2.67 5.06
CA MET A 68 -9.80 1.73 4.03
C MET A 68 -9.21 2.17 2.71
N GLY A 69 -8.48 1.28 2.05
CA GLY A 69 -7.84 1.52 0.76
C GLY A 69 -8.64 0.92 -0.38
N PHE A 70 -8.48 1.52 -1.56
CA PHE A 70 -9.02 1.05 -2.82
C PHE A 70 -7.90 1.02 -3.84
N GLN A 71 -7.44 -0.17 -4.18
CA GLN A 71 -6.26 -0.37 -5.03
C GLN A 71 -6.67 -1.25 -6.23
N LYS A 72 -6.21 -0.88 -7.41
CA LYS A 72 -6.31 -1.73 -8.60
C LYS A 72 -4.91 -2.13 -9.01
N MET A 73 -4.60 -3.41 -8.92
CA MET A 73 -3.35 -3.99 -9.35
C MET A 73 -3.55 -4.76 -10.66
N GLU A 74 -2.71 -4.47 -11.65
CA GLU A 74 -2.64 -5.19 -12.91
C GLU A 74 -1.37 -6.04 -12.93
N THR A 75 -1.52 -7.31 -13.24
CA THR A 75 -0.39 -8.22 -13.45
C THR A 75 -0.35 -8.63 -14.91
N THR A 76 0.72 -8.30 -15.62
CA THR A 76 0.95 -8.73 -16.99
C THR A 76 1.96 -9.86 -16.98
N LYS A 77 1.56 -11.01 -17.51
CA LYS A 77 2.38 -12.20 -17.71
C LYS A 77 2.81 -12.26 -19.18
N TYR A 78 4.10 -12.21 -19.44
CA TYR A 78 4.67 -12.41 -20.78
C TYR A 78 5.22 -13.82 -20.89
N PHE A 79 4.83 -14.50 -21.96
CA PHE A 79 5.34 -15.85 -22.25
C PHE A 79 5.66 -15.99 -23.75
N PRO A 80 6.69 -16.81 -24.12
CA PRO A 80 6.98 -17.09 -25.50
C PRO A 80 5.86 -17.96 -26.09
N TYR A 81 5.40 -17.60 -27.25
CA TYR A 81 4.46 -18.38 -28.04
C TYR A 81 5.15 -18.83 -29.33
N TYR A 82 5.11 -20.13 -29.60
CA TYR A 82 5.72 -20.72 -30.76
C TYR A 82 4.63 -20.97 -31.79
N GLU A 83 4.74 -20.32 -32.94
CA GLU A 83 3.91 -20.61 -34.13
C GLU A 83 4.72 -21.40 -35.10
N SER A 84 4.20 -22.57 -35.51
CA SER A 84 4.76 -23.36 -36.62
C SER A 84 4.10 -22.89 -37.91
N ILE A 85 4.89 -22.30 -38.78
CA ILE A 85 4.48 -21.96 -40.13
C ILE A 85 5.29 -22.87 -41.10
N GLU A 86 4.78 -23.13 -42.31
CA GLU A 86 5.37 -24.06 -43.26
C GLU A 86 6.89 -23.85 -43.52
N ASP A 87 7.39 -22.64 -43.28
CA ASP A 87 8.80 -22.27 -43.49
C ASP A 87 9.66 -22.16 -42.23
N GLY A 88 9.13 -22.50 -41.04
CA GLY A 88 9.90 -22.44 -39.79
C GLY A 88 9.08 -22.20 -38.53
N ILE A 89 9.81 -22.07 -37.42
CA ILE A 89 9.23 -21.77 -36.12
C ILE A 89 9.43 -20.28 -35.80
N TYR A 90 8.34 -19.54 -35.68
CA TYR A 90 8.39 -18.14 -35.24
C TYR A 90 8.07 -18.06 -33.76
N VAL A 91 8.88 -17.27 -33.01
CA VAL A 91 8.68 -17.02 -31.62
C VAL A 91 8.07 -15.64 -31.46
N SER A 92 6.81 -15.57 -31.01
CA SER A 92 6.17 -14.33 -30.63
C SER A 92 6.01 -14.26 -29.12
N LYS A 93 5.92 -13.05 -28.56
CA LYS A 93 5.57 -12.85 -27.14
C LYS A 93 4.08 -12.58 -27.04
N LYS A 94 3.38 -13.44 -26.31
CA LYS A 94 2.00 -13.16 -25.86
C LYS A 94 2.00 -12.61 -24.44
N ALA A 95 1.02 -11.79 -24.16
CA ALA A 95 0.83 -11.20 -22.84
C ALA A 95 -0.60 -11.49 -22.35
N ASP A 96 -0.70 -12.08 -21.18
CA ASP A 96 -1.96 -12.19 -20.46
C ASP A 96 -2.01 -11.13 -19.38
N VAL A 97 -3.11 -10.41 -19.29
CA VAL A 97 -3.31 -9.32 -18.33
C VAL A 97 -4.37 -9.74 -17.34
N PHE A 98 -4.05 -9.62 -16.06
CA PHE A 98 -4.95 -9.94 -14.95
C PHE A 98 -5.13 -8.69 -14.10
N ASP A 99 -6.37 -8.29 -13.92
CA ASP A 99 -6.76 -7.21 -13.03
C ASP A 99 -7.19 -7.76 -11.68
N GLU A 100 -6.67 -7.19 -10.60
CA GLU A 100 -7.08 -7.50 -9.24
C GLU A 100 -7.47 -6.21 -8.51
N PHE A 101 -8.63 -6.22 -7.90
CA PHE A 101 -9.04 -5.18 -6.98
C PHE A 101 -8.61 -5.56 -5.56
N VAL A 102 -7.84 -4.69 -4.93
CA VAL A 102 -7.28 -4.92 -3.60
C VAL A 102 -7.87 -3.90 -2.64
N MET A 103 -8.42 -4.39 -1.55
CA MET A 103 -9.07 -3.55 -0.53
C MET A 103 -8.45 -3.80 0.85
N PRO A 104 -7.41 -3.04 1.24
CA PRO A 104 -6.85 -3.07 2.58
C PRO A 104 -7.71 -2.27 3.57
N ILE A 105 -7.91 -2.82 4.76
CA ILE A 105 -8.38 -2.11 5.94
C ILE A 105 -7.23 -2.09 6.93
N SER A 106 -6.77 -0.89 7.33
CA SER A 106 -5.59 -0.73 8.18
C SER A 106 -5.90 0.05 9.43
N VAL A 107 -5.26 -0.35 10.52
CA VAL A 107 -5.21 0.41 11.77
C VAL A 107 -3.77 0.77 12.02
N ALA A 108 -3.38 1.98 11.66
CA ALA A 108 -1.99 2.42 11.74
C ALA A 108 -1.75 3.22 13.01
N ALA A 109 -0.77 2.81 13.80
CA ALA A 109 -0.31 3.56 14.96
C ALA A 109 1.08 4.14 14.68
N SER A 110 1.25 5.45 14.87
CA SER A 110 2.52 6.11 14.60
C SER A 110 2.92 7.07 15.72
N TRP A 111 4.22 7.08 15.99
CA TRP A 111 4.89 8.04 16.84
C TRP A 111 5.50 9.13 15.98
N ASN A 112 5.20 10.39 16.30
CA ASN A 112 5.56 11.55 15.51
C ASN A 112 6.41 12.52 16.33
N TRP A 113 7.40 13.10 15.69
CA TRP A 113 8.25 14.13 16.21
C TRP A 113 8.08 15.42 15.40
N ARG A 114 7.66 16.50 16.08
CA ARG A 114 7.52 17.83 15.51
C ARG A 114 8.85 18.57 15.63
N PHE A 115 9.53 18.77 14.50
CA PHE A 115 10.81 19.48 14.47
C PHE A 115 10.65 20.97 14.14
N THR A 116 9.52 21.37 13.55
CA THR A 116 9.11 22.77 13.40
C THR A 116 7.62 22.92 13.75
N LYS A 117 7.10 24.18 13.82
CA LYS A 117 5.66 24.41 14.04
C LYS A 117 4.76 23.80 12.97
N LYS A 118 5.30 23.53 11.78
CA LYS A 118 4.54 23.06 10.61
C LYS A 118 4.90 21.65 10.17
N PHE A 119 6.13 21.19 10.42
CA PHE A 119 6.63 19.91 9.94
C PHE A 119 6.82 18.91 11.07
N HIS A 120 6.45 17.68 10.79
CA HIS A 120 6.72 16.53 11.64
C HIS A 120 7.16 15.32 10.84
N LEU A 121 7.90 14.44 11.48
CA LEU A 121 8.28 13.12 11.01
C LEU A 121 7.64 12.07 11.91
N GLY A 122 7.24 10.95 11.34
CA GLY A 122 6.65 9.86 12.11
C GLY A 122 7.12 8.50 11.62
N VAL A 123 7.16 7.56 12.55
CA VAL A 123 7.37 6.15 12.28
C VAL A 123 6.28 5.35 12.98
N GLY A 124 5.92 4.21 12.44
CA GLY A 124 4.83 3.45 13.00
C GLY A 124 4.68 2.06 12.41
N ILE A 125 3.62 1.40 12.85
CA ILE A 125 3.19 0.09 12.37
C ILE A 125 1.73 0.19 11.91
N ALA A 126 1.38 -0.63 10.93
CA ALA A 126 0.04 -0.68 10.37
C ALA A 126 -0.40 -2.14 10.17
N PRO A 127 -1.00 -2.77 11.18
CA PRO A 127 -1.78 -3.99 10.97
C PRO A 127 -2.82 -3.76 9.88
N THR A 128 -2.80 -4.59 8.84
CA THR A 128 -3.64 -4.44 7.65
C THR A 128 -4.32 -5.76 7.34
N LEU A 129 -5.63 -5.71 7.15
CA LEU A 129 -6.43 -6.82 6.65
C LEU A 129 -6.84 -6.52 5.21
N TYR A 130 -6.33 -7.28 4.27
CA TYR A 130 -6.83 -7.28 2.91
C TYR A 130 -8.13 -8.09 2.88
N VAL A 131 -9.24 -7.49 2.46
CA VAL A 131 -10.53 -8.19 2.35
C VAL A 131 -10.81 -8.65 0.92
N GLN A 132 -10.15 -8.04 -0.05
CA GLN A 132 -10.17 -8.45 -1.45
C GLN A 132 -8.74 -8.41 -2.02
N PRO A 133 -8.40 -9.30 -2.94
CA PRO A 133 -9.20 -10.39 -3.56
C PRO A 133 -9.43 -11.56 -2.60
N GLN A 134 -8.70 -11.66 -1.52
CA GLN A 134 -8.77 -12.70 -0.52
C GLN A 134 -8.46 -12.14 0.87
N ALA A 135 -9.10 -12.67 1.92
CA ALA A 135 -8.82 -12.26 3.29
C ALA A 135 -7.39 -12.66 3.69
N VAL A 136 -6.50 -11.68 3.80
CA VAL A 136 -5.09 -11.86 4.16
C VAL A 136 -4.67 -10.78 5.16
N PHE A 137 -4.02 -11.20 6.23
CA PHE A 137 -3.44 -10.29 7.20
C PHE A 137 -1.99 -9.95 6.82
N ASP A 138 -1.63 -8.69 6.96
CA ASP A 138 -0.27 -8.18 6.85
C ASP A 138 0.05 -7.25 8.02
N LEU A 139 1.31 -7.12 8.34
CA LEU A 139 1.84 -6.11 9.26
C LEU A 139 2.80 -5.24 8.49
N SER A 140 2.46 -3.96 8.34
CA SER A 140 3.33 -3.01 7.66
C SER A 140 4.11 -2.16 8.66
N VAL A 141 5.35 -1.81 8.32
CA VAL A 141 6.08 -0.72 8.94
C VAL A 141 5.88 0.55 8.11
N MET A 142 5.84 1.69 8.79
CA MET A 142 5.49 2.96 8.15
C MET A 142 6.45 4.08 8.57
N ALA A 143 6.78 4.92 7.59
CA ALA A 143 7.41 6.21 7.82
C ALA A 143 6.56 7.31 7.18
N LYS A 144 6.44 8.45 7.83
CA LYS A 144 5.65 9.58 7.30
C LYS A 144 6.27 10.93 7.59
N VAL A 145 5.98 11.87 6.71
CA VAL A 145 6.25 13.31 6.86
C VAL A 145 4.94 14.03 6.78
N GLY A 146 4.70 14.97 7.69
CA GLY A 146 3.51 15.81 7.64
C GLY A 146 3.87 17.29 7.61
N TYR A 147 3.08 18.05 6.86
CA TYR A 147 3.13 19.50 6.77
C TYR A 147 1.78 20.10 7.12
N ARG A 148 1.73 20.80 8.25
CA ARG A 148 0.52 21.48 8.71
C ARG A 148 0.40 22.84 8.06
N LEU A 149 -0.50 22.95 7.08
CA LEU A 149 -0.77 24.19 6.38
C LEU A 149 -1.55 25.17 7.27
N SER A 150 -2.58 24.67 7.94
CA SER A 150 -3.48 25.47 8.80
C SER A 150 -4.05 24.61 9.95
N LYS A 151 -4.92 25.21 10.78
CA LYS A 151 -5.65 24.47 11.83
C LYS A 151 -6.58 23.39 11.26
N HIS A 152 -6.97 23.51 9.99
CA HIS A 152 -7.96 22.65 9.35
C HIS A 152 -7.41 21.78 8.23
N CYS A 153 -6.10 21.89 7.94
CA CYS A 153 -5.51 21.16 6.82
C CYS A 153 -4.06 20.79 7.08
N GLU A 154 -3.74 19.53 6.88
CA GLU A 154 -2.39 18.98 6.94
C GLU A 154 -2.16 18.05 5.75
N PHE A 155 -1.06 18.24 5.06
CA PHE A 155 -0.59 17.34 4.00
C PHE A 155 0.35 16.31 4.61
N GLY A 156 0.24 15.08 4.17
CA GLY A 156 1.09 13.98 4.60
C GLY A 156 1.66 13.22 3.41
N LEU A 157 2.91 12.80 3.51
CA LEU A 157 3.52 11.82 2.64
C LEU A 157 3.91 10.64 3.51
N SER A 158 3.43 9.44 3.20
CA SER A 158 3.73 8.23 3.95
C SER A 158 4.20 7.11 3.02
N TYR A 159 5.16 6.35 3.50
CA TYR A 159 5.60 5.11 2.89
C TYR A 159 5.30 3.96 3.84
N GLN A 160 4.68 2.91 3.32
CA GLN A 160 4.39 1.68 4.04
C GLN A 160 5.07 0.50 3.36
N TYR A 161 5.61 -0.41 4.15
CA TYR A 161 6.22 -1.65 3.70
C TYR A 161 5.57 -2.83 4.42
N GLY A 162 4.87 -3.69 3.68
CA GLY A 162 4.29 -4.92 4.20
C GLY A 162 5.36 -5.96 4.50
N CYS A 163 5.36 -6.46 5.74
CA CYS A 163 6.38 -7.39 6.21
C CYS A 163 6.09 -8.84 5.80
N PHE A 164 4.84 -9.15 5.42
CA PHE A 164 4.46 -10.50 5.06
C PHE A 164 4.43 -10.71 3.55
N ASN A 165 4.53 -11.96 3.15
CA ASN A 165 4.48 -12.36 1.75
C ASN A 165 3.03 -12.38 1.25
N THR A 166 2.42 -11.20 1.11
CA THR A 166 1.00 -11.03 0.84
C THR A 166 0.62 -11.48 -0.57
N LEU A 167 1.51 -11.26 -1.57
CA LEU A 167 1.26 -11.68 -2.95
C LEU A 167 1.04 -13.18 -3.11
N LYS A 168 1.61 -14.00 -2.21
CA LYS A 168 1.41 -15.45 -2.22
C LYS A 168 -0.06 -15.84 -2.09
N HIS A 169 -0.86 -15.00 -1.45
CA HIS A 169 -2.25 -15.27 -1.13
C HIS A 169 -3.23 -14.69 -2.16
N PHE A 170 -2.77 -13.80 -3.04
CA PHE A 170 -3.59 -13.25 -4.12
C PHE A 170 -3.59 -14.20 -5.32
N ASN A 171 -4.23 -15.36 -5.14
CA ASN A 171 -4.21 -16.44 -6.13
C ASN A 171 -5.49 -16.49 -6.93
N ASN A 172 -5.59 -15.67 -7.97
CA ASN A 172 -6.62 -15.84 -8.99
C ASN A 172 -6.01 -16.34 -10.31
N GLY A 173 -6.34 -17.58 -10.68
CA GLY A 173 -5.95 -18.16 -11.96
C GLY A 173 -4.45 -18.44 -12.12
N PRO A 174 -3.86 -18.21 -13.32
CA PRO A 174 -2.46 -18.52 -13.61
C PRO A 174 -1.45 -17.66 -12.86
N ALA A 175 -1.92 -16.74 -12.01
CA ALA A 175 -1.10 -16.00 -11.06
C ALA A 175 -0.62 -16.85 -9.87
N ASN A 176 -0.87 -18.14 -9.89
CA ASN A 176 -0.50 -19.08 -8.84
C ASN A 176 1.03 -19.13 -8.65
N GLY A 177 1.50 -18.95 -7.42
CA GLY A 177 2.94 -19.03 -7.10
C GLY A 177 3.68 -17.69 -7.01
N ARG A 178 3.00 -16.55 -7.08
CA ARG A 178 3.61 -15.25 -6.79
C ARG A 178 4.09 -15.17 -5.34
N ARG A 179 5.20 -14.48 -5.14
CA ARG A 179 5.70 -14.12 -3.81
C ARG A 179 6.14 -12.67 -3.85
N GLY A 180 5.94 -11.95 -2.77
CA GLY A 180 6.39 -10.57 -2.64
C GLY A 180 5.61 -9.82 -1.57
N HIS A 181 6.14 -8.66 -1.26
CA HIS A 181 5.63 -7.74 -0.25
C HIS A 181 4.91 -6.59 -0.94
N LEU A 182 3.79 -6.15 -0.39
CA LEU A 182 3.12 -4.94 -0.86
C LEU A 182 3.71 -3.74 -0.15
N SER A 183 3.94 -2.67 -0.89
CA SER A 183 4.39 -1.40 -0.36
C SER A 183 3.68 -0.25 -1.07
N ASP A 184 3.48 0.84 -0.34
CA ASP A 184 2.72 1.99 -0.81
C ASP A 184 3.43 3.29 -0.48
N LEU A 185 3.43 4.22 -1.44
CA LEU A 185 3.77 5.61 -1.22
C LEU A 185 2.50 6.45 -1.40
N MET A 186 2.02 7.07 -0.33
CA MET A 186 0.74 7.77 -0.29
C MET A 186 0.92 9.24 0.05
N LEU A 187 0.32 10.10 -0.77
CA LEU A 187 0.08 11.50 -0.45
C LEU A 187 -1.30 11.61 0.20
N SER A 188 -1.41 12.24 1.35
CA SER A 188 -2.65 12.36 2.10
C SER A 188 -2.96 13.79 2.49
N VAL A 189 -4.25 14.05 2.69
CA VAL A 189 -4.78 15.28 3.27
C VAL A 189 -5.54 14.89 4.53
N TYR A 190 -5.17 15.48 5.65
CA TYR A 190 -5.85 15.33 6.92
C TYR A 190 -6.59 16.62 7.25
N VAL A 191 -7.88 16.49 7.54
CA VAL A 191 -8.78 17.58 7.90
C VAL A 191 -9.23 17.40 9.34
N PRO A 192 -8.56 18.03 10.33
CA PRO A 192 -8.96 17.95 11.72
C PRO A 192 -10.27 18.69 11.97
N PHE A 193 -11.14 18.08 12.77
CA PHE A 193 -12.32 18.74 13.31
C PHE A 193 -11.91 19.50 14.57
N VAL A 194 -12.04 20.80 14.52
CA VAL A 194 -11.77 21.66 15.68
C VAL A 194 -13.01 21.60 16.56
N LEU A 195 -12.93 20.87 17.67
CA LEU A 195 -13.91 21.01 18.74
C LEU A 195 -13.71 22.38 19.40
N LYS A 196 -14.75 23.19 19.38
CA LYS A 196 -14.78 24.47 20.10
C LYS A 196 -14.92 24.24 21.59
#